data_3e413238e31435db6fa6838a52ed3287
#
_entry.id   3e413238e31435db6fa6838a52ed3287
#
_cell.length_a   1.000
_cell.length_b   1.000
_cell.length_c   1.000
_cell.angle_alpha   90.00
_cell.angle_beta   90.00
_cell.angle_gamma   90.00
#
_symmetry.space_group_name_H-M   'P 1'
#
loop_
_entity.id
_entity.type
_entity.pdbx_description
1 polymer ?
#
loop_
_entity_poly.entity_id
_entity_poly.type
_entity_poly.pdbx_seq_one_letter_code
_entity_poly.pdbx_strand_id
1 'polypeptide(L)'
;MNQDLPIIEVKNVSMRFNLATERTDTIKEYFVKLLKGQLMFNEFYALKDVSLTVRRGEAVALIGANGSGKSTLLKCISGVLYPTTGSIEVRGSIAPLIELGAGFDPDLTARENIYLNGAVLGHDRKFMDAHFKSIVDFAELWDFIDVPVKNYSSGMVARLGFAIATEVSADILVVDEILAVGDFRFQQKCKERMANMMKGGTTLLFVSHSEAQVKELCQKAVWLDHGTVMRNGPTGEVFMAYHESC
;
A
#
# COMPACT_ATOMS: atom_id res chain seq x y z
N MET A 1 6.89 -12.65 -24.06
CA MET A 1 7.19 -11.68 -23.00
C MET A 1 8.27 -12.29 -22.12
N ASN A 2 9.39 -11.57 -21.95
CA ASN A 2 10.55 -12.09 -21.20
C ASN A 2 10.15 -12.37 -19.75
N GLN A 3 10.06 -13.64 -19.38
CA GLN A 3 9.70 -14.09 -18.02
C GLN A 3 10.79 -13.78 -16.96
N ASP A 4 11.94 -13.28 -17.37
CA ASP A 4 13.09 -12.98 -16.51
C ASP A 4 13.12 -11.54 -15.95
N LEU A 5 12.28 -10.64 -16.45
CA LEU A 5 12.28 -9.26 -15.96
C LEU A 5 11.50 -9.14 -14.65
N PRO A 6 12.05 -8.41 -13.64
CA PRO A 6 11.35 -8.16 -12.39
C PRO A 6 10.06 -7.38 -12.64
N ILE A 7 9.01 -7.68 -11.85
CA ILE A 7 7.75 -6.93 -11.91
C ILE A 7 7.85 -5.60 -11.16
N ILE A 8 8.66 -5.56 -10.09
CA ILE A 8 9.03 -4.33 -9.37
C ILE A 8 10.54 -4.27 -9.28
N GLU A 9 11.11 -3.15 -9.71
CA GLU A 9 12.54 -2.88 -9.63
C GLU A 9 12.76 -1.50 -9.01
N VAL A 10 13.40 -1.46 -7.83
CA VAL A 10 13.74 -0.26 -7.06
C VAL A 10 15.25 -0.12 -7.11
N LYS A 11 15.76 1.03 -7.63
CA LYS A 11 17.20 1.29 -7.82
C LYS A 11 17.61 2.56 -7.10
N ASN A 12 18.45 2.42 -6.07
CA ASN A 12 19.11 3.51 -5.33
C ASN A 12 18.14 4.63 -4.91
N VAL A 13 16.95 4.22 -4.44
CA VAL A 13 15.87 5.14 -4.10
C VAL A 13 16.12 5.79 -2.76
N SER A 14 16.14 7.13 -2.75
CA SER A 14 16.08 7.92 -1.52
C SER A 14 14.84 8.81 -1.54
N MET A 15 14.21 8.96 -0.39
CA MET A 15 13.07 9.83 -0.18
C MET A 15 13.32 10.78 0.97
N ARG A 16 13.35 12.07 0.67
CA ARG A 16 13.62 13.15 1.61
C ARG A 16 12.36 13.97 1.84
N PHE A 17 12.07 14.23 3.10
CA PHE A 17 11.05 15.20 3.51
C PHE A 17 11.72 16.41 4.18
N ASN A 18 11.23 17.59 3.84
CA ASN A 18 11.62 18.82 4.51
C ASN A 18 10.69 19.02 5.70
N LEU A 19 11.20 18.84 6.91
CA LEU A 19 10.49 19.13 8.14
C LEU A 19 10.73 20.60 8.47
N ALA A 20 9.68 21.44 8.36
CA ALA A 20 9.75 22.80 8.87
C ALA A 20 9.90 22.73 10.40
N THR A 21 10.98 23.27 10.93
CA THR A 21 11.29 23.24 12.37
C THR A 21 10.31 24.11 13.18
N GLU A 22 9.65 25.06 12.54
CA GLU A 22 8.64 25.92 13.15
C GLU A 22 7.41 26.02 12.23
N ARG A 23 6.22 25.87 12.80
CA ARG A 23 4.98 26.21 12.11
C ARG A 23 4.95 27.74 11.88
N THR A 24 4.80 28.14 10.63
CA THR A 24 4.52 29.52 10.27
C THR A 24 3.03 29.65 10.02
N ASP A 25 2.31 30.30 10.91
CA ASP A 25 0.84 30.39 10.84
C ASP A 25 0.34 31.47 9.87
N THR A 26 1.23 32.35 9.37
CA THR A 26 0.86 33.39 8.44
C THR A 26 1.85 33.56 7.28
N ILE A 27 1.31 33.92 6.10
CA ILE A 27 2.09 34.21 4.88
C ILE A 27 3.11 35.36 5.14
N LYS A 28 2.76 36.34 5.97
CA LYS A 28 3.68 37.43 6.35
C LYS A 28 4.90 36.94 7.14
N GLU A 29 4.69 36.05 8.07
CA GLU A 29 5.75 35.46 8.89
C GLU A 29 6.69 34.57 8.04
N TYR A 30 6.11 33.83 7.08
CA TYR A 30 6.87 33.06 6.10
C TYR A 30 7.81 33.95 5.28
N PHE A 31 7.31 35.07 4.73
CA PHE A 31 8.13 36.02 3.96
C PHE A 31 9.21 36.70 4.81
N VAL A 32 8.92 37.07 6.05
CA VAL A 32 9.92 37.68 6.95
C VAL A 32 11.02 36.68 7.30
N LYS A 33 10.68 35.42 7.57
CA LYS A 33 11.66 34.34 7.84
C LYS A 33 12.49 34.00 6.60
N LEU A 34 11.86 34.02 5.42
CA LEU A 34 12.54 33.81 4.13
C LEU A 34 13.61 34.91 3.89
N LEU A 35 13.24 36.18 4.05
CA LEU A 35 14.16 37.30 3.87
C LEU A 35 15.29 37.35 4.90
N LYS A 36 15.05 36.81 6.10
CA LYS A 36 16.05 36.75 7.18
C LYS A 36 16.94 35.48 7.10
N GLY A 37 16.72 34.59 6.13
CA GLY A 37 17.44 33.30 6.03
C GLY A 37 17.18 32.37 7.23
N GLN A 38 16.08 32.57 7.97
CA GLN A 38 15.73 31.83 9.19
C GLN A 38 14.79 30.64 8.94
N LEU A 39 14.47 30.31 7.69
CA LEU A 39 13.76 29.09 7.35
C LEU A 39 14.74 27.91 7.53
N MET A 40 14.79 27.37 8.73
CA MET A 40 15.51 26.11 8.97
C MET A 40 14.63 24.95 8.62
N PHE A 41 14.95 24.26 7.54
CA PHE A 41 14.37 22.97 7.19
C PHE A 41 15.31 21.87 7.69
N ASN A 42 14.83 21.02 8.57
CA ASN A 42 15.54 19.79 8.85
C ASN A 42 15.18 18.75 7.78
N GLU A 43 16.17 18.32 7.04
CA GLU A 43 16.02 17.26 6.07
C GLU A 43 15.89 15.92 6.80
N PHE A 44 14.78 15.24 6.58
CA PHE A 44 14.54 13.90 7.08
C PHE A 44 14.51 12.92 5.92
N TYR A 45 15.41 11.96 5.94
CA TYR A 45 15.42 10.89 4.95
C TYR A 45 14.59 9.72 5.45
N ALA A 46 13.42 9.52 4.84
CA ALA A 46 12.57 8.36 5.11
C ALA A 46 13.08 7.09 4.40
N LEU A 47 13.78 7.26 3.26
CA LEU A 47 14.48 6.19 2.55
C LEU A 47 15.86 6.68 2.16
N LYS A 48 16.86 5.79 2.22
CA LYS A 48 18.26 6.07 1.92
C LYS A 48 18.83 4.95 1.06
N ASP A 49 19.05 5.24 -0.22
CA ASP A 49 19.70 4.33 -1.17
C ASP A 49 19.11 2.92 -1.21
N VAL A 50 17.78 2.83 -1.17
CA VAL A 50 17.05 1.57 -1.16
C VAL A 50 17.08 0.93 -2.53
N SER A 51 17.51 -0.33 -2.60
CA SER A 51 17.45 -1.15 -3.81
C SER A 51 16.84 -2.51 -3.50
N LEU A 52 15.83 -2.90 -4.27
CA LEU A 52 15.20 -4.22 -4.17
C LEU A 52 14.56 -4.62 -5.50
N THR A 53 14.34 -5.91 -5.65
CA THR A 53 13.74 -6.49 -6.85
C THR A 53 12.70 -7.53 -6.43
N VAL A 54 11.50 -7.45 -7.03
CA VAL A 54 10.43 -8.43 -6.86
C VAL A 54 10.11 -9.05 -8.20
N ARG A 55 10.06 -10.38 -8.27
CA ARG A 55 9.70 -11.11 -9.48
C ARG A 55 8.21 -11.38 -9.52
N ARG A 56 7.69 -11.64 -10.71
CA ARG A 56 6.28 -12.00 -10.91
C ARG A 56 5.90 -13.24 -10.10
N GLY A 57 4.78 -13.21 -9.39
CA GLY A 57 4.30 -14.30 -8.54
C GLY A 57 5.05 -14.47 -7.21
N GLU A 58 6.06 -13.64 -6.90
CA GLU A 58 6.69 -13.67 -5.59
C GLU A 58 5.81 -13.01 -4.53
N ALA A 59 5.86 -13.53 -3.31
CA ALA A 59 5.32 -12.89 -2.12
C ALA A 59 6.48 -12.39 -1.25
N VAL A 60 6.60 -11.08 -1.14
CA VAL A 60 7.70 -10.40 -0.44
C VAL A 60 7.15 -9.55 0.71
N ALA A 61 7.66 -9.75 1.91
CA ALA A 61 7.32 -8.93 3.07
C ALA A 61 8.32 -7.80 3.28
N LEU A 62 7.82 -6.63 3.69
CA LEU A 62 8.64 -5.55 4.25
C LEU A 62 8.49 -5.57 5.77
N ILE A 63 9.59 -5.77 6.49
CA ILE A 63 9.63 -5.82 7.97
C ILE A 63 10.52 -4.73 8.52
N GLY A 64 10.37 -4.42 9.80
CA GLY A 64 11.17 -3.41 10.53
C GLY A 64 10.30 -2.62 11.50
N ALA A 65 10.93 -1.83 12.37
CA ALA A 65 10.28 -1.01 13.38
C ALA A 65 9.34 0.06 12.78
N ASN A 66 8.49 0.66 13.61
CA ASN A 66 7.70 1.82 13.21
C ASN A 66 8.64 2.97 12.83
N GLY A 67 8.32 3.67 11.72
CA GLY A 67 9.20 4.73 11.19
C GLY A 67 10.41 4.26 10.39
N SER A 68 10.59 2.95 10.16
CA SER A 68 11.71 2.43 9.35
C SER A 68 11.63 2.73 7.85
N GLY A 69 10.51 3.28 7.35
CA GLY A 69 10.35 3.66 5.94
C GLY A 69 9.45 2.74 5.11
N LYS A 70 8.87 1.66 5.68
CA LYS A 70 8.04 0.68 4.96
C LYS A 70 6.88 1.30 4.18
N SER A 71 6.03 2.07 4.86
CA SER A 71 4.88 2.72 4.21
C SER A 71 5.30 3.79 3.19
N THR A 72 6.44 4.47 3.41
CA THR A 72 7.00 5.39 2.43
C THR A 72 7.43 4.65 1.16
N LEU A 73 8.11 3.51 1.31
CA LEU A 73 8.53 2.68 0.19
C LEU A 73 7.31 2.13 -0.58
N LEU A 74 6.28 1.65 0.12
CA LEU A 74 5.03 1.22 -0.52
C LEU A 74 4.37 2.34 -1.31
N LYS A 75 4.28 3.55 -0.75
CA LYS A 75 3.71 4.73 -1.44
C LYS A 75 4.54 5.11 -2.67
N CYS A 76 5.87 4.97 -2.62
CA CYS A 76 6.72 5.17 -3.78
C CYS A 76 6.48 4.10 -4.86
N ILE A 77 6.39 2.83 -4.49
CA ILE A 77 6.13 1.72 -5.43
C ILE A 77 4.74 1.86 -6.05
N SER A 78 3.74 2.29 -5.28
CA SER A 78 2.37 2.51 -5.75
C SER A 78 2.17 3.81 -6.55
N GLY A 79 3.24 4.61 -6.75
CA GLY A 79 3.17 5.85 -7.52
C GLY A 79 2.48 7.02 -6.81
N VAL A 80 2.17 6.87 -5.51
CA VAL A 80 1.60 7.94 -4.67
C VAL A 80 2.66 8.98 -4.31
N LEU A 81 3.91 8.54 -4.12
CA LEU A 81 5.05 9.42 -3.86
C LEU A 81 6.12 9.20 -4.94
N TYR A 82 6.76 10.29 -5.35
CA TYR A 82 7.92 10.23 -6.24
C TYR A 82 9.21 10.30 -5.42
N PRO A 83 10.18 9.39 -5.65
CA PRO A 83 11.44 9.41 -4.92
C PRO A 83 12.23 10.69 -5.22
N THR A 84 13.01 11.16 -4.24
CA THR A 84 13.89 12.32 -4.42
C THR A 84 15.07 11.97 -5.34
N THR A 85 15.60 10.76 -5.22
CA THR A 85 16.66 10.23 -6.10
C THR A 85 16.41 8.75 -6.38
N GLY A 86 17.06 8.22 -7.41
CA GLY A 86 16.90 6.84 -7.85
C GLY A 86 15.68 6.66 -8.77
N SER A 87 15.29 5.42 -9.01
CA SER A 87 14.18 5.09 -9.90
C SER A 87 13.41 3.86 -9.40
N ILE A 88 12.10 3.86 -9.68
CA ILE A 88 11.23 2.71 -9.46
C ILE A 88 10.56 2.38 -10.79
N GLU A 89 10.67 1.12 -11.18
CA GLU A 89 10.00 0.60 -12.38
C GLU A 89 9.03 -0.50 -11.96
N VAL A 90 7.76 -0.35 -12.33
CA VAL A 90 6.69 -1.32 -12.08
C VAL A 90 6.12 -1.77 -13.42
N ARG A 91 6.09 -3.08 -13.64
CA ARG A 91 5.64 -3.71 -14.89
C ARG A 91 4.37 -4.52 -14.68
N GLY A 92 3.26 -3.82 -14.46
CA GLY A 92 1.94 -4.42 -14.24
C GLY A 92 0.99 -3.49 -13.51
N SER A 93 -0.24 -3.92 -13.39
CA SER A 93 -1.27 -3.21 -12.62
C SER A 93 -1.08 -3.43 -11.12
N ILE A 94 -1.29 -2.37 -10.32
CA ILE A 94 -1.20 -2.43 -8.86
C ILE A 94 -2.60 -2.28 -8.26
N ALA A 95 -2.95 -3.18 -7.34
CA ALA A 95 -4.07 -2.99 -6.42
C ALA A 95 -3.51 -2.60 -5.03
N PRO A 96 -3.53 -1.31 -4.67
CA PRO A 96 -3.02 -0.86 -3.39
C PRO A 96 -4.10 -1.03 -2.31
N LEU A 97 -3.86 -1.93 -1.35
CA LEU A 97 -4.66 -2.07 -0.13
C LEU A 97 -4.01 -1.31 1.05
N ILE A 98 -3.26 -0.25 0.76
CA ILE A 98 -2.54 0.53 1.78
C ILE A 98 -3.49 1.47 2.53
N GLU A 99 -4.47 2.03 1.83
CA GLU A 99 -5.47 2.95 2.37
C GLU A 99 -6.83 2.55 1.79
N LEU A 100 -7.50 1.58 2.42
CA LEU A 100 -8.82 1.12 1.99
C LEU A 100 -9.84 2.25 2.06
N GLY A 101 -10.49 2.54 0.93
CA GLY A 101 -11.39 3.68 0.78
C GLY A 101 -10.69 4.97 0.37
N ALA A 102 -9.38 4.99 0.16
CA ALA A 102 -8.71 6.10 -0.51
C ALA A 102 -9.32 6.29 -1.90
N GLY A 103 -9.70 7.54 -2.22
CA GLY A 103 -10.40 7.86 -3.46
C GLY A 103 -11.92 7.67 -3.41
N PHE A 104 -12.50 7.32 -2.26
CA PHE A 104 -13.94 7.43 -2.07
C PHE A 104 -14.34 8.90 -1.92
N ASP A 105 -15.40 9.28 -2.60
CA ASP A 105 -16.09 10.53 -2.32
C ASP A 105 -17.11 10.27 -1.20
N PRO A 106 -16.96 10.90 -0.03
CA PRO A 106 -17.83 10.64 1.11
C PRO A 106 -19.28 11.05 0.88
N ASP A 107 -19.55 11.97 -0.04
CA ASP A 107 -20.90 12.44 -0.36
C ASP A 107 -21.63 11.54 -1.36
N LEU A 108 -20.90 10.71 -2.09
CA LEU A 108 -21.46 9.71 -2.99
C LEU A 108 -21.88 8.44 -2.24
N THR A 109 -22.86 7.74 -2.81
CA THR A 109 -23.28 6.42 -2.34
C THR A 109 -22.20 5.36 -2.57
N ALA A 110 -22.29 4.21 -1.91
CA ALA A 110 -21.39 3.09 -2.17
C ALA A 110 -21.46 2.62 -3.63
N ARG A 111 -22.66 2.60 -4.21
CA ARG A 111 -22.87 2.30 -5.63
C ARG A 111 -22.03 3.22 -6.52
N GLU A 112 -22.14 4.52 -6.34
CA GLU A 112 -21.39 5.52 -7.11
C GLU A 112 -19.89 5.40 -6.88
N ASN A 113 -19.46 5.16 -5.64
CA ASN A 113 -18.05 4.95 -5.31
C ASN A 113 -17.44 3.68 -5.93
N ILE A 114 -18.22 2.60 -6.12
CA ILE A 114 -17.79 1.41 -6.86
C ILE A 114 -17.40 1.79 -8.29
N TYR A 115 -18.25 2.55 -8.99
CA TYR A 115 -17.94 2.99 -10.36
C TYR A 115 -16.82 4.02 -10.42
N LEU A 116 -16.78 4.96 -9.47
CA LEU A 116 -15.72 5.96 -9.37
C LEU A 116 -14.35 5.29 -9.21
N ASN A 117 -14.23 4.38 -8.25
CA ASN A 117 -12.98 3.66 -8.01
C ASN A 117 -12.63 2.74 -9.18
N GLY A 118 -13.59 2.07 -9.79
CA GLY A 118 -13.38 1.30 -11.00
C GLY A 118 -12.75 2.14 -12.11
N ALA A 119 -13.25 3.36 -12.33
CA ALA A 119 -12.70 4.29 -13.32
C ALA A 119 -11.29 4.76 -12.96
N VAL A 120 -11.01 5.04 -11.67
CA VAL A 120 -9.66 5.39 -11.17
C VAL A 120 -8.68 4.23 -11.40
N LEU A 121 -9.13 2.99 -11.25
CA LEU A 121 -8.33 1.78 -11.53
C LEU A 121 -8.22 1.46 -13.03
N GLY A 122 -8.82 2.27 -13.90
CA GLY A 122 -8.74 2.12 -15.35
C GLY A 122 -9.77 1.19 -15.98
N HIS A 123 -10.83 0.83 -15.25
CA HIS A 123 -11.92 -0.04 -15.74
C HIS A 123 -13.08 0.76 -16.29
N ASP A 124 -13.63 0.30 -17.42
CA ASP A 124 -14.81 0.89 -18.00
C ASP A 124 -16.10 0.48 -17.26
N ARG A 125 -17.18 1.19 -17.56
CA ARG A 125 -18.48 0.94 -16.93
C ARG A 125 -19.00 -0.48 -17.18
N LYS A 126 -18.77 -1.02 -18.37
CA LYS A 126 -19.23 -2.37 -18.75
C LYS A 126 -18.55 -3.44 -17.89
N PHE A 127 -17.26 -3.28 -17.63
CA PHE A 127 -16.51 -4.14 -16.71
C PHE A 127 -17.10 -4.05 -15.29
N MET A 128 -17.32 -2.82 -14.80
CA MET A 128 -17.86 -2.62 -13.46
C MET A 128 -19.29 -3.15 -13.32
N ASP A 129 -20.15 -3.02 -14.34
CA ASP A 129 -21.49 -3.61 -14.35
C ASP A 129 -21.45 -5.14 -14.19
N ALA A 130 -20.50 -5.81 -14.85
CA ALA A 130 -20.32 -7.25 -14.77
C ALA A 130 -19.84 -7.71 -13.39
N HIS A 131 -19.04 -6.90 -12.69
CA HIS A 131 -18.43 -7.22 -11.40
C HIS A 131 -19.16 -6.63 -10.19
N PHE A 132 -20.12 -5.73 -10.42
CA PHE A 132 -20.82 -4.99 -9.37
C PHE A 132 -21.45 -5.91 -8.31
N LYS A 133 -22.18 -6.94 -8.77
CA LYS A 133 -22.82 -7.90 -7.86
C LYS A 133 -21.81 -8.62 -6.99
N SER A 134 -20.71 -9.09 -7.56
CA SER A 134 -19.64 -9.79 -6.82
C SER A 134 -18.99 -8.90 -5.76
N ILE A 135 -18.73 -7.63 -6.10
CA ILE A 135 -18.20 -6.63 -5.17
C ILE A 135 -19.13 -6.46 -3.96
N VAL A 136 -20.42 -6.24 -4.21
CA VAL A 136 -21.39 -5.98 -3.14
C VAL A 136 -21.66 -7.23 -2.30
N ASP A 137 -21.75 -8.41 -2.93
CA ASP A 137 -21.86 -9.71 -2.23
C ASP A 137 -20.66 -9.96 -1.33
N PHE A 138 -19.44 -9.65 -1.80
CA PHE A 138 -18.23 -9.82 -1.00
C PHE A 138 -18.20 -8.88 0.18
N ALA A 139 -18.51 -7.59 -0.04
CA ALA A 139 -18.55 -6.56 1.00
C ALA A 139 -19.69 -6.75 2.01
N GLU A 140 -20.76 -7.50 1.64
CA GLU A 140 -21.97 -7.71 2.44
C GLU A 140 -22.71 -6.38 2.77
N LEU A 141 -22.88 -5.52 1.74
CA LEU A 141 -23.36 -4.14 1.92
C LEU A 141 -24.64 -3.84 1.11
N TRP A 142 -25.44 -4.85 0.73
CA TRP A 142 -26.65 -4.64 -0.07
C TRP A 142 -27.65 -3.66 0.57
N ASP A 143 -27.84 -3.74 1.88
CA ASP A 143 -28.80 -2.88 2.60
C ASP A 143 -28.35 -1.42 2.68
N PHE A 144 -27.07 -1.16 2.37
CA PHE A 144 -26.46 0.16 2.47
C PHE A 144 -25.98 0.71 1.12
N ILE A 145 -26.18 -0.01 0.02
CA ILE A 145 -25.55 0.28 -1.27
C ILE A 145 -25.87 1.68 -1.81
N ASP A 146 -27.07 2.19 -1.51
CA ASP A 146 -27.55 3.51 -1.92
C ASP A 146 -27.45 4.57 -0.82
N VAL A 147 -26.68 4.28 0.25
CA VAL A 147 -26.38 5.21 1.34
C VAL A 147 -25.03 5.90 1.07
N PRO A 148 -24.90 7.24 1.29
CA PRO A 148 -23.64 7.94 1.18
C PRO A 148 -22.57 7.38 2.12
N VAL A 149 -21.32 7.25 1.60
CA VAL A 149 -20.21 6.60 2.33
C VAL A 149 -19.81 7.34 3.60
N LYS A 150 -20.07 8.66 3.69
CA LYS A 150 -19.90 9.42 4.95
C LYS A 150 -20.68 8.86 6.14
N ASN A 151 -21.75 8.11 5.89
CA ASN A 151 -22.56 7.47 6.93
C ASN A 151 -22.09 6.05 7.26
N TYR A 152 -21.02 5.57 6.63
CA TYR A 152 -20.47 4.25 6.86
C TYR A 152 -19.55 4.24 8.09
N SER A 153 -19.51 3.11 8.79
CA SER A 153 -18.44 2.85 9.75
C SER A 153 -17.11 2.63 9.01
N SER A 154 -15.99 2.83 9.70
CA SER A 154 -14.65 2.54 9.14
C SER A 154 -14.53 1.10 8.64
N GLY A 155 -15.19 0.15 9.32
CA GLY A 155 -15.26 -1.24 8.90
C GLY A 155 -16.03 -1.44 7.58
N MET A 156 -17.14 -0.73 7.38
CA MET A 156 -17.91 -0.79 6.12
C MET A 156 -17.12 -0.18 4.97
N VAL A 157 -16.47 0.97 5.19
CA VAL A 157 -15.59 1.60 4.19
C VAL A 157 -14.48 0.64 3.77
N ALA A 158 -13.84 0.02 4.74
CA ALA A 158 -12.74 -0.90 4.48
C ALA A 158 -13.21 -2.20 3.80
N ARG A 159 -14.38 -2.76 4.15
CA ARG A 159 -15.00 -3.89 3.44
C ARG A 159 -15.26 -3.57 1.98
N LEU A 160 -15.82 -2.41 1.70
CA LEU A 160 -16.11 -1.96 0.33
C LEU A 160 -14.80 -1.75 -0.46
N GLY A 161 -13.82 -1.05 0.12
CA GLY A 161 -12.52 -0.79 -0.51
C GLY A 161 -11.77 -2.08 -0.83
N PHE A 162 -11.75 -3.05 0.11
CA PHE A 162 -11.13 -4.35 -0.12
C PHE A 162 -11.85 -5.14 -1.23
N ALA A 163 -13.19 -5.14 -1.23
CA ALA A 163 -13.98 -5.83 -2.24
C ALA A 163 -13.68 -5.30 -3.65
N ILE A 164 -13.65 -3.98 -3.82
CA ILE A 164 -13.35 -3.34 -5.11
C ILE A 164 -11.92 -3.69 -5.55
N ALA A 165 -10.93 -3.47 -4.68
CA ALA A 165 -9.52 -3.65 -5.03
C ALA A 165 -9.15 -5.11 -5.34
N THR A 166 -9.88 -6.10 -4.78
CA THR A 166 -9.60 -7.52 -5.00
C THR A 166 -10.49 -8.19 -6.04
N GLU A 167 -11.55 -7.53 -6.49
CA GLU A 167 -12.38 -8.03 -7.60
C GLU A 167 -11.67 -7.84 -8.95
N VAL A 168 -10.89 -6.77 -9.05
CA VAL A 168 -10.08 -6.47 -10.21
C VAL A 168 -8.81 -7.31 -10.18
N SER A 169 -8.55 -8.05 -11.26
CA SER A 169 -7.32 -8.82 -11.40
C SER A 169 -6.13 -7.88 -11.54
N ALA A 170 -5.37 -7.68 -10.46
CA ALA A 170 -4.12 -6.93 -10.49
C ALA A 170 -2.91 -7.87 -10.57
N ASP A 171 -1.85 -7.45 -11.27
CA ASP A 171 -0.59 -8.16 -11.32
C ASP A 171 0.15 -8.13 -9.98
N ILE A 172 -0.05 -7.04 -9.22
CA ILE A 172 0.62 -6.76 -7.95
C ILE A 172 -0.42 -6.35 -6.91
N LEU A 173 -0.43 -7.04 -5.79
CA LEU A 173 -1.21 -6.70 -4.61
C LEU A 173 -0.28 -6.09 -3.56
N VAL A 174 -0.54 -4.85 -3.15
CA VAL A 174 0.22 -4.16 -2.12
C VAL A 174 -0.63 -4.04 -0.87
N VAL A 175 -0.21 -4.69 0.21
CA VAL A 175 -1.00 -4.83 1.45
C VAL A 175 -0.20 -4.28 2.63
N ASP A 176 -0.78 -3.32 3.34
CA ASP A 176 -0.21 -2.77 4.56
C ASP A 176 -1.11 -3.17 5.74
N GLU A 177 -0.63 -4.00 6.66
CA GLU A 177 -1.21 -4.40 7.95
C GLU A 177 -2.76 -4.56 8.07
N ILE A 178 -3.50 -4.21 7.01
CA ILE A 178 -4.96 -4.00 6.95
C ILE A 178 -5.77 -5.31 6.94
N LEU A 179 -5.14 -6.49 7.10
CA LEU A 179 -5.89 -7.75 7.26
C LEU A 179 -6.76 -7.80 8.54
N ALA A 180 -6.65 -6.80 9.40
CA ALA A 180 -7.47 -6.64 10.61
C ALA A 180 -8.82 -5.92 10.34
N VAL A 181 -9.25 -5.80 9.06
CA VAL A 181 -10.49 -5.12 8.70
C VAL A 181 -11.71 -5.99 8.98
N GLY A 182 -12.70 -5.37 9.61
CA GLY A 182 -13.98 -6.03 9.91
C GLY A 182 -13.87 -7.01 11.07
N ASP A 183 -14.89 -7.86 11.17
CA ASP A 183 -14.92 -8.94 12.16
C ASP A 183 -14.06 -10.15 11.71
N PHE A 184 -13.89 -11.10 12.61
CA PHE A 184 -13.10 -12.31 12.36
C PHE A 184 -13.53 -13.08 11.10
N ARG A 185 -14.84 -13.17 10.84
CA ARG A 185 -15.39 -13.86 9.68
C ARG A 185 -14.99 -13.18 8.37
N PHE A 186 -15.05 -11.85 8.33
CA PHE A 186 -14.64 -11.08 7.17
C PHE A 186 -13.12 -11.16 6.94
N GLN A 187 -12.33 -11.16 8.00
CA GLN A 187 -10.87 -11.34 7.92
C GLN A 187 -10.50 -12.69 7.29
N GLN A 188 -11.20 -13.78 7.63
CA GLN A 188 -10.97 -15.09 7.00
C GLN A 188 -11.32 -15.05 5.50
N LYS A 189 -12.42 -14.41 5.13
CA LYS A 189 -12.85 -14.20 3.76
C LYS A 189 -11.81 -13.41 2.94
N CYS A 190 -11.20 -12.38 3.54
CA CYS A 190 -10.10 -11.63 2.93
C CYS A 190 -8.86 -12.50 2.72
N LYS A 191 -8.45 -13.30 3.72
CA LYS A 191 -7.31 -14.22 3.61
C LYS A 191 -7.51 -15.23 2.49
N GLU A 192 -8.68 -15.85 2.39
CA GLU A 192 -9.00 -16.80 1.33
C GLU A 192 -8.96 -16.14 -0.06
N ARG A 193 -9.50 -14.93 -0.20
CA ARG A 193 -9.46 -14.16 -1.45
C ARG A 193 -8.01 -13.90 -1.87
N MET A 194 -7.17 -13.40 -0.97
CA MET A 194 -5.76 -13.15 -1.24
C MET A 194 -5.00 -14.43 -1.60
N ALA A 195 -5.22 -15.52 -0.86
CA ALA A 195 -4.60 -16.82 -1.16
C ALA A 195 -4.97 -17.30 -2.58
N ASN A 196 -6.22 -17.12 -3.01
CA ASN A 196 -6.65 -17.46 -4.35
C ASN A 196 -6.01 -16.57 -5.43
N MET A 197 -5.86 -15.27 -5.18
CA MET A 197 -5.16 -14.35 -6.08
C MET A 197 -3.69 -14.75 -6.24
N MET A 198 -3.01 -15.09 -5.14
CA MET A 198 -1.61 -15.55 -5.17
C MET A 198 -1.45 -16.88 -5.93
N LYS A 199 -2.37 -17.84 -5.76
CA LYS A 199 -2.40 -19.06 -6.56
C LYS A 199 -2.59 -18.79 -8.05
N GLY A 200 -3.30 -17.70 -8.39
CA GLY A 200 -3.48 -17.18 -9.76
C GLY A 200 -2.24 -16.49 -10.34
N GLY A 201 -1.14 -16.37 -9.58
CA GLY A 201 0.11 -15.75 -10.02
C GLY A 201 0.25 -14.26 -9.69
N THR A 202 -0.66 -13.69 -8.91
CA THR A 202 -0.55 -12.30 -8.41
C THR A 202 0.67 -12.18 -7.49
N THR A 203 1.48 -11.16 -7.72
CA THR A 203 2.63 -10.81 -6.88
C THR A 203 2.15 -10.10 -5.61
N LEU A 204 2.67 -10.48 -4.46
CA LEU A 204 2.30 -9.86 -3.18
C LEU A 204 3.47 -9.05 -2.62
N LEU A 205 3.22 -7.78 -2.30
CA LEU A 205 4.07 -6.95 -1.46
C LEU A 205 3.34 -6.67 -0.15
N PHE A 206 3.83 -7.23 0.95
CA PHE A 206 3.12 -7.29 2.23
C PHE A 206 3.89 -6.60 3.34
N VAL A 207 3.23 -5.72 4.09
CA VAL A 207 3.76 -5.17 5.34
C VAL A 207 2.97 -5.71 6.51
N SER A 208 3.65 -6.30 7.49
CA SER A 208 3.03 -6.73 8.73
C SER A 208 4.06 -6.75 9.86
N HIS A 209 3.58 -6.47 11.06
CA HIS A 209 4.34 -6.65 12.30
C HIS A 209 4.21 -8.08 12.85
N SER A 210 3.32 -8.90 12.29
CA SER A 210 3.12 -10.29 12.71
C SER A 210 4.04 -11.23 11.95
N GLU A 211 5.08 -11.71 12.63
CA GLU A 211 6.00 -12.71 12.07
C GLU A 211 5.28 -13.97 11.59
N ALA A 212 4.25 -14.40 12.31
CA ALA A 212 3.46 -15.57 11.94
C ALA A 212 2.76 -15.36 10.59
N GLN A 213 2.13 -14.20 10.36
CA GLN A 213 1.48 -13.88 9.09
C GLN A 213 2.50 -13.76 7.94
N VAL A 214 3.65 -13.14 8.21
CA VAL A 214 4.70 -13.00 7.20
C VAL A 214 5.23 -14.38 6.80
N LYS A 215 5.50 -15.27 7.75
CA LYS A 215 5.97 -16.64 7.47
C LYS A 215 4.93 -17.50 6.73
N GLU A 216 3.64 -17.25 7.00
CA GLU A 216 2.53 -17.95 6.32
C GLU A 216 2.40 -17.51 4.85
N LEU A 217 2.53 -16.20 4.57
CA LEU A 217 2.21 -15.64 3.26
C LEU A 217 3.43 -15.40 2.37
N CYS A 218 4.62 -15.13 2.94
CA CYS A 218 5.77 -14.65 2.20
C CYS A 218 6.98 -15.56 2.33
N GLN A 219 7.56 -15.96 1.18
CA GLN A 219 8.80 -16.74 1.14
C GLN A 219 10.04 -15.84 1.29
N LYS A 220 9.92 -14.57 0.97
CA LYS A 220 10.99 -13.57 1.07
C LYS A 220 10.60 -12.42 1.97
N ALA A 221 11.57 -11.83 2.61
CA ALA A 221 11.42 -10.61 3.37
C ALA A 221 12.54 -9.62 3.08
N VAL A 222 12.23 -8.33 3.24
CA VAL A 222 13.17 -7.21 3.20
C VAL A 222 13.06 -6.50 4.54
N TRP A 223 14.14 -6.47 5.30
CA TRP A 223 14.22 -5.72 6.54
C TRP A 223 14.72 -4.33 6.28
N LEU A 224 13.87 -3.35 6.63
CA LEU A 224 14.17 -1.92 6.60
C LEU A 224 14.44 -1.42 8.02
N ASP A 225 15.53 -0.67 8.17
CA ASP A 225 15.82 0.08 9.39
C ASP A 225 16.31 1.48 9.04
N HIS A 226 15.72 2.51 9.68
CA HIS A 226 16.01 3.93 9.45
C HIS A 226 16.15 4.31 7.97
N GLY A 227 15.27 3.75 7.14
CA GLY A 227 15.21 4.02 5.69
C GLY A 227 16.21 3.24 4.85
N THR A 228 16.96 2.32 5.42
CA THR A 228 17.99 1.52 4.73
C THR A 228 17.60 0.04 4.73
N VAL A 229 17.92 -0.68 3.64
CA VAL A 229 17.76 -2.15 3.60
C VAL A 229 18.91 -2.79 4.37
N MET A 230 18.58 -3.43 5.48
CA MET A 230 19.54 -4.15 6.31
C MET A 230 19.77 -5.58 5.81
N ARG A 231 18.69 -6.24 5.40
CA ARG A 231 18.75 -7.60 4.84
C ARG A 231 17.60 -7.84 3.86
N ASN A 232 17.87 -8.64 2.84
CA ASN A 232 16.90 -9.09 1.86
C ASN A 232 17.18 -10.57 1.56
N GLY A 233 16.17 -11.44 1.67
CA GLY A 233 16.35 -12.87 1.43
C GLY A 233 15.18 -13.73 1.92
N PRO A 234 15.41 -15.02 2.16
CA PRO A 234 14.41 -15.92 2.72
C PRO A 234 13.87 -15.41 4.06
N THR A 235 12.54 -15.48 4.25
CA THR A 235 11.85 -14.92 5.42
C THR A 235 12.48 -15.36 6.74
N GLY A 236 12.82 -16.66 6.87
CA GLY A 236 13.41 -17.20 8.11
C GLY A 236 14.76 -16.57 8.46
N GLU A 237 15.64 -16.39 7.47
CA GLU A 237 16.96 -15.77 7.67
C GLU A 237 16.88 -14.29 8.00
N VAL A 238 15.92 -13.59 7.39
CA VAL A 238 15.73 -12.16 7.64
C VAL A 238 15.20 -11.94 9.05
N PHE A 239 14.26 -12.77 9.53
CA PHE A 239 13.77 -12.67 10.92
C PHE A 239 14.84 -13.04 11.95
N MET A 240 15.69 -14.03 11.68
CA MET A 240 16.82 -14.32 12.59
C MET A 240 17.71 -13.09 12.76
N ALA A 241 18.12 -12.47 11.64
CA ALA A 241 18.94 -11.27 11.70
C ALA A 241 18.22 -10.08 12.37
N TYR A 242 16.91 -9.95 12.17
CA TYR A 242 16.11 -8.92 12.82
C TYR A 242 16.07 -9.09 14.34
N HIS A 243 15.88 -10.32 14.84
CA HIS A 243 15.86 -10.60 16.28
C HIS A 243 17.23 -10.45 16.94
N GLU A 244 18.32 -10.76 16.23
CA GLU A 244 19.69 -10.56 16.73
C GLU A 244 20.06 -9.08 16.88
N SER A 245 19.32 -8.17 16.23
CA SER A 245 19.55 -6.72 16.27
C SER A 245 18.74 -5.99 17.35
N CYS A 246 17.74 -6.64 17.94
CA CYS A 246 16.89 -6.12 19.01
C CYS A 246 17.42 -6.50 20.38
#